data_1ea518142565cd23d01c7266dd7a17fa
#
_entry.id   1ea518142565cd23d01c7266dd7a17fa
#
_cell.length_a   1.000
_cell.length_b   1.000
_cell.length_c   1.000
_cell.angle_alpha   90.00
_cell.angle_beta   90.00
_cell.angle_gamma   90.00
#
_symmetry.space_group_name_H-M   'P 1'
#
loop_
_entity.id
_entity.type
_entity.pdbx_description
1 polymer ?
#
loop_
_entity_poly.entity_id
_entity_poly.type
_entity_poly.pdbx_seq_one_letter_code
_entity_poly.pdbx_strand_id
1 'polypeptide(L)'
;IIARVGVGLDNIDEDAAKVKNIRVINAVEGAITAVAELVVGLMLSMAREIPRADREIRNGNWIKKEMMGSELKGKYLGIIGLGNIGKRLGRLARALNMNIIGYDIVPINEEFSKEVGLMKADLDTLLASSDYVSLHVPLLDSTKHMINAEKLRLMKKTAHIVNPSRGGVIDEESLYNALK
;
A
#
# COMPACT_ATOMS: atom_id res chain seq x y z
N ILE A 1 -11.22 -22.83 20.15
CA ILE A 1 -10.73 -22.28 18.88
C ILE A 1 -11.19 -20.85 18.77
N ILE A 2 -10.28 -19.95 18.38
CA ILE A 2 -10.59 -18.58 17.97
C ILE A 2 -10.38 -18.52 16.45
N ALA A 3 -11.44 -18.17 15.70
CA ALA A 3 -11.39 -18.00 14.26
C ALA A 3 -11.58 -16.52 13.93
N ARG A 4 -10.59 -15.89 13.25
CA ARG A 4 -10.65 -14.51 12.81
C ARG A 4 -10.84 -14.40 11.31
N VAL A 5 -11.86 -13.68 10.88
CA VAL A 5 -12.03 -13.29 9.48
C VAL A 5 -11.14 -12.09 9.21
N GLY A 6 -9.98 -12.32 8.60
CA GLY A 6 -8.97 -11.30 8.29
C GLY A 6 -7.55 -11.82 8.48
N VAL A 7 -6.54 -11.04 8.06
CA VAL A 7 -5.12 -11.44 8.08
C VAL A 7 -4.48 -11.19 9.45
N GLY A 8 -4.67 -10.00 10.02
CA GLY A 8 -3.99 -9.59 11.24
C GLY A 8 -4.61 -10.18 12.50
N LEU A 9 -3.78 -10.48 13.48
CA LEU A 9 -4.16 -11.04 14.78
C LEU A 9 -3.92 -10.04 15.93
N ASP A 10 -3.72 -8.77 15.63
CA ASP A 10 -3.29 -7.73 16.59
C ASP A 10 -4.29 -7.51 17.75
N ASN A 11 -5.54 -7.93 17.60
CA ASN A 11 -6.57 -7.87 18.63
C ASN A 11 -6.78 -9.19 19.38
N ILE A 12 -5.89 -10.17 19.18
CA ILE A 12 -5.92 -11.47 19.83
C ILE A 12 -4.61 -11.63 20.60
N ASP A 13 -4.72 -11.90 21.89
CA ASP A 13 -3.57 -12.29 22.72
C ASP A 13 -3.24 -13.76 22.42
N GLU A 14 -2.31 -13.96 21.47
CA GLU A 14 -1.89 -15.31 21.04
C GLU A 14 -1.16 -16.06 22.14
N ASP A 15 -0.43 -15.36 23.02
CA ASP A 15 0.29 -15.99 24.13
C ASP A 15 -0.68 -16.50 25.20
N ALA A 16 -1.69 -15.71 25.56
CA ALA A 16 -2.75 -16.15 26.45
C ALA A 16 -3.56 -17.33 25.85
N ALA A 17 -3.83 -17.28 24.54
CA ALA A 17 -4.50 -18.38 23.85
C ALA A 17 -3.66 -19.67 23.90
N LYS A 18 -2.36 -19.57 23.64
CA LYS A 18 -1.41 -20.69 23.69
C LYS A 18 -1.34 -21.33 25.07
N VAL A 19 -1.23 -20.51 26.14
CA VAL A 19 -1.22 -20.98 27.53
C VAL A 19 -2.50 -21.77 27.85
N LYS A 20 -3.63 -21.39 27.29
CA LYS A 20 -4.93 -22.05 27.47
C LYS A 20 -5.22 -23.15 26.46
N ASN A 21 -4.24 -23.56 25.64
CA ASN A 21 -4.41 -24.51 24.54
C ASN A 21 -5.57 -24.14 23.57
N ILE A 22 -5.81 -22.85 23.38
CA ILE A 22 -6.80 -22.37 22.41
C ILE A 22 -6.11 -22.16 21.06
N ARG A 23 -6.56 -22.90 20.04
CA ARG A 23 -6.06 -22.73 18.67
C ARG A 23 -6.60 -21.45 18.06
N VAL A 24 -5.70 -20.58 17.58
CA VAL A 24 -6.05 -19.39 16.80
C VAL A 24 -5.88 -19.70 15.31
N ILE A 25 -6.86 -19.35 14.49
CA ILE A 25 -6.84 -19.48 13.03
C ILE A 25 -7.32 -18.17 12.40
N ASN A 26 -6.76 -17.83 11.26
CA ASN A 26 -7.15 -16.63 10.51
C ASN A 26 -7.42 -16.96 9.03
N ALA A 27 -8.26 -16.15 8.38
CA ALA A 27 -8.64 -16.29 6.98
C ALA A 27 -7.74 -15.40 6.10
N VAL A 28 -6.47 -15.79 5.94
CA VAL A 28 -5.47 -15.01 5.18
C VAL A 28 -5.91 -14.80 3.73
N GLU A 29 -6.42 -15.84 3.08
CA GLU A 29 -6.73 -15.81 1.64
C GLU A 29 -7.88 -14.89 1.28
N GLY A 30 -8.89 -14.78 2.14
CA GLY A 30 -10.12 -14.02 1.89
C GLY A 30 -9.89 -12.51 1.70
N ALA A 31 -8.84 -11.94 2.27
CA ALA A 31 -8.57 -10.51 2.22
C ALA A 31 -7.57 -10.09 1.12
N ILE A 32 -6.82 -11.03 0.55
CA ILE A 32 -5.70 -10.70 -0.36
C ILE A 32 -6.18 -9.88 -1.56
N THR A 33 -7.18 -10.38 -2.27
CA THR A 33 -7.70 -9.72 -3.48
C THR A 33 -8.41 -8.42 -3.11
N ALA A 34 -9.25 -8.42 -2.09
CA ALA A 34 -10.02 -7.25 -1.67
C ALA A 34 -9.11 -6.06 -1.27
N VAL A 35 -8.02 -6.31 -0.53
CA VAL A 35 -7.09 -5.25 -0.15
C VAL A 35 -6.29 -4.75 -1.36
N ALA A 36 -5.85 -5.63 -2.26
CA ALA A 36 -5.14 -5.22 -3.46
C ALA A 36 -6.04 -4.38 -4.39
N GLU A 37 -7.31 -4.76 -4.56
CA GLU A 37 -8.31 -4.01 -5.32
C GLU A 37 -8.62 -2.66 -4.68
N LEU A 38 -8.73 -2.59 -3.35
CA LEU A 38 -8.89 -1.33 -2.63
C LEU A 38 -7.73 -0.36 -2.93
N VAL A 39 -6.48 -0.85 -2.90
CA VAL A 39 -5.31 -0.01 -3.22
C VAL A 39 -5.41 0.52 -4.66
N VAL A 40 -5.74 -0.32 -5.63
CA VAL A 40 -5.94 0.09 -7.03
C VAL A 40 -7.06 1.13 -7.13
N GLY A 41 -8.18 0.90 -6.44
CA GLY A 41 -9.30 1.84 -6.38
C GLY A 41 -8.90 3.20 -5.82
N LEU A 42 -8.11 3.23 -4.73
CA LEU A 42 -7.58 4.47 -4.15
C LEU A 42 -6.61 5.17 -5.10
N MET A 43 -5.70 4.44 -5.76
CA MET A 43 -4.77 5.03 -6.74
C MET A 43 -5.53 5.65 -7.92
N LEU A 44 -6.52 4.96 -8.48
CA LEU A 44 -7.37 5.48 -9.55
C LEU A 44 -8.19 6.69 -9.08
N SER A 45 -8.71 6.64 -7.87
CA SER A 45 -9.47 7.73 -7.24
C SER A 45 -8.63 9.01 -7.12
N MET A 46 -7.38 8.89 -6.69
CA MET A 46 -6.43 10.00 -6.61
C MET A 46 -6.02 10.48 -8.00
N ALA A 47 -5.64 9.56 -8.89
CA ALA A 47 -5.19 9.89 -10.24
C ALA A 47 -6.26 10.62 -11.07
N ARG A 48 -7.52 10.29 -10.89
CA ARG A 48 -8.65 10.83 -11.65
C ARG A 48 -9.49 11.83 -10.86
N GLU A 49 -9.06 12.21 -9.65
CA GLU A 49 -9.76 13.15 -8.76
C GLU A 49 -11.24 12.78 -8.53
N ILE A 50 -11.58 11.49 -8.48
CA ILE A 50 -12.96 11.00 -8.41
C ILE A 50 -13.75 11.61 -7.25
N PRO A 51 -13.21 11.72 -6.00
CA PRO A 51 -13.95 12.31 -4.89
C PRO A 51 -14.25 13.80 -5.10
N ARG A 52 -13.37 14.54 -5.80
CA ARG A 52 -13.61 15.93 -6.15
C ARG A 52 -14.73 16.03 -7.18
N ALA A 53 -14.67 15.21 -8.22
CA ALA A 53 -15.70 15.19 -9.26
C ALA A 53 -17.10 14.87 -8.68
N ASP A 54 -17.19 13.83 -7.84
CA ASP A 54 -18.46 13.45 -7.20
C ASP A 54 -19.02 14.61 -6.34
N ARG A 55 -18.19 15.23 -5.53
CA ARG A 55 -18.60 16.36 -4.66
C ARG A 55 -19.10 17.54 -5.49
N GLU A 56 -18.36 17.93 -6.53
CA GLU A 56 -18.73 19.09 -7.36
C GLU A 56 -20.02 18.84 -8.14
N ILE A 57 -20.20 17.64 -8.71
CA ILE A 57 -21.45 17.28 -9.39
C ILE A 57 -22.64 17.30 -8.42
N ARG A 58 -22.50 16.79 -7.22
CA ARG A 58 -23.56 16.85 -6.18
C ARG A 58 -23.91 18.29 -5.77
N ASN A 59 -22.95 19.19 -5.85
CA ASN A 59 -23.16 20.62 -5.63
C ASN A 59 -23.71 21.37 -6.87
N GLY A 60 -23.99 20.67 -7.96
CA GLY A 60 -24.50 21.26 -9.22
C GLY A 60 -23.41 21.89 -10.10
N ASN A 61 -22.13 21.70 -9.79
CA ASN A 61 -21.02 22.29 -10.51
C ASN A 61 -20.51 21.35 -11.61
N TRP A 62 -20.46 21.80 -12.87
CA TRP A 62 -19.90 21.06 -14.00
C TRP A 62 -18.46 21.51 -14.28
N ILE A 63 -17.48 20.86 -13.65
CA ILE A 63 -16.06 21.27 -13.68
C ILE A 63 -15.20 20.46 -14.66
N LYS A 64 -15.76 19.89 -15.72
CA LYS A 64 -15.06 19.01 -16.67
C LYS A 64 -13.71 19.57 -17.15
N LYS A 65 -13.64 20.88 -17.41
CA LYS A 65 -12.42 21.54 -17.92
C LYS A 65 -11.29 21.62 -16.88
N GLU A 66 -11.62 21.55 -15.59
CA GLU A 66 -10.67 21.61 -14.47
C GLU A 66 -10.17 20.22 -14.05
N MET A 67 -10.88 19.17 -14.52
CA MET A 67 -10.62 17.77 -14.16
C MET A 67 -9.65 17.12 -15.15
N MET A 68 -8.39 17.55 -15.13
CA MET A 68 -7.38 16.97 -16.04
C MET A 68 -6.97 15.56 -15.62
N GLY A 69 -6.78 15.33 -14.30
CA GLY A 69 -6.32 14.06 -13.77
C GLY A 69 -4.98 13.58 -14.36
N SER A 70 -4.61 12.37 -14.04
CA SER A 70 -3.43 11.69 -14.59
C SER A 70 -3.74 10.22 -14.87
N GLU A 71 -2.88 9.57 -15.66
CA GLU A 71 -2.96 8.14 -15.91
C GLU A 71 -1.99 7.37 -15.01
N LEU A 72 -2.33 6.14 -14.65
CA LEU A 72 -1.41 5.24 -13.94
C LEU A 72 -0.38 4.60 -14.87
N LYS A 73 -0.71 4.49 -16.18
CA LYS A 73 0.19 3.93 -17.19
C LYS A 73 1.54 4.64 -17.18
N GLY A 74 2.61 3.86 -17.12
CA GLY A 74 3.99 4.34 -17.10
C GLY A 74 4.47 4.94 -15.77
N LYS A 75 3.57 5.15 -14.80
CA LYS A 75 3.94 5.60 -13.44
C LYS A 75 4.63 4.49 -12.66
N TYR A 76 5.44 4.85 -11.69
CA TYR A 76 6.14 3.93 -10.81
C TYR A 76 5.34 3.66 -9.55
N LEU A 77 5.05 2.39 -9.29
CA LEU A 77 4.48 1.91 -8.04
C LEU A 77 5.57 1.25 -7.19
N GLY A 78 5.89 1.85 -6.07
CA GLY A 78 6.72 1.24 -5.03
C GLY A 78 5.87 0.36 -4.11
N ILE A 79 6.24 -0.91 -3.98
CA ILE A 79 5.56 -1.86 -3.09
C ILE A 79 6.52 -2.22 -1.96
N ILE A 80 6.17 -1.84 -0.74
CA ILE A 80 6.91 -2.16 0.48
C ILE A 80 6.23 -3.34 1.17
N GLY A 81 6.90 -4.50 1.16
CA GLY A 81 6.33 -5.78 1.57
C GLY A 81 5.70 -6.55 0.41
N LEU A 82 6.39 -7.60 -0.05
CA LEU A 82 6.01 -8.44 -1.19
C LEU A 82 5.47 -9.82 -0.73
N GLY A 83 4.67 -9.79 0.34
CA GLY A 83 3.84 -10.91 0.75
C GLY A 83 2.68 -11.17 -0.22
N ASN A 84 1.67 -11.90 0.23
CA ASN A 84 0.54 -12.27 -0.64
C ASN A 84 -0.20 -11.07 -1.25
N ILE A 85 -0.46 -10.02 -0.44
CA ILE A 85 -1.16 -8.81 -0.89
C ILE A 85 -0.28 -8.00 -1.84
N GLY A 86 0.99 -7.74 -1.47
CA GLY A 86 1.92 -6.99 -2.32
C GLY A 86 2.15 -7.64 -3.68
N LYS A 87 2.26 -8.98 -3.74
CA LYS A 87 2.36 -9.72 -5.00
C LYS A 87 1.06 -9.60 -5.82
N ARG A 88 -0.10 -9.70 -5.19
CA ARG A 88 -1.38 -9.51 -5.88
C ARG A 88 -1.49 -8.11 -6.46
N LEU A 89 -1.13 -7.08 -5.69
CA LEU A 89 -1.08 -5.70 -6.15
C LEU A 89 -0.12 -5.52 -7.33
N GLY A 90 1.07 -6.13 -7.27
CA GLY A 90 2.05 -6.09 -8.37
C GLY A 90 1.46 -6.60 -9.70
N ARG A 91 0.70 -7.70 -9.67
CA ARG A 91 0.01 -8.23 -10.85
C ARG A 91 -1.05 -7.28 -11.40
N LEU A 92 -1.85 -6.68 -10.52
CA LEU A 92 -2.87 -5.69 -10.92
C LEU A 92 -2.22 -4.43 -11.51
N ALA A 93 -1.15 -3.93 -10.90
CA ALA A 93 -0.42 -2.77 -11.38
C ALA A 93 0.26 -3.04 -12.74
N ARG A 94 0.78 -4.25 -12.95
CA ARG A 94 1.32 -4.67 -14.26
C ARG A 94 0.24 -4.64 -15.35
N ALA A 95 -0.96 -5.12 -15.04
CA ALA A 95 -2.09 -5.06 -15.97
C ALA A 95 -2.52 -3.61 -16.32
N LEU A 96 -2.27 -2.65 -15.42
CA LEU A 96 -2.45 -1.22 -15.64
C LEU A 96 -1.24 -0.55 -16.33
N ASN A 97 -0.27 -1.34 -16.79
CA ASN A 97 0.96 -0.86 -17.44
C ASN A 97 1.79 0.09 -16.56
N MET A 98 1.79 -0.11 -15.24
CA MET A 98 2.69 0.58 -14.32
C MET A 98 4.07 -0.08 -14.30
N ASN A 99 5.10 0.68 -13.93
CA ASN A 99 6.42 0.18 -13.58
C ASN A 99 6.42 -0.17 -12.09
N ILE A 100 7.00 -1.32 -11.72
CA ILE A 100 6.90 -1.83 -10.35
C ILE A 100 8.28 -1.86 -9.72
N ILE A 101 8.44 -1.18 -8.58
CA ILE A 101 9.62 -1.22 -7.72
C ILE A 101 9.24 -1.94 -6.44
N GLY A 102 10.06 -2.88 -6.00
CA GLY A 102 9.77 -3.67 -4.80
C GLY A 102 10.88 -3.66 -3.78
N TYR A 103 10.47 -3.55 -2.51
CA TYR A 103 11.32 -3.71 -1.33
C TYR A 103 10.71 -4.73 -0.38
N ASP A 104 11.53 -5.68 0.05
CA ASP A 104 11.20 -6.61 1.13
C ASP A 104 12.49 -7.00 1.87
N ILE A 105 12.37 -7.34 3.16
CA ILE A 105 13.46 -7.91 3.96
C ILE A 105 13.71 -9.39 3.64
N VAL A 106 12.70 -10.07 3.06
CA VAL A 106 12.79 -11.47 2.64
C VAL A 106 13.18 -11.51 1.16
N PRO A 107 14.00 -12.49 0.72
CA PRO A 107 14.35 -12.65 -0.68
C PRO A 107 13.10 -12.71 -1.58
N ILE A 108 13.05 -11.84 -2.56
CA ILE A 108 11.91 -11.73 -3.48
C ILE A 108 11.97 -12.88 -4.48
N ASN A 109 10.84 -13.58 -4.67
CA ASN A 109 10.69 -14.66 -5.62
C ASN A 109 11.01 -14.21 -7.06
N GLU A 110 11.93 -14.93 -7.72
CA GLU A 110 12.41 -14.58 -9.07
C GLU A 110 11.36 -14.77 -10.16
N GLU A 111 10.49 -15.78 -10.03
CA GLU A 111 9.41 -16.02 -10.97
C GLU A 111 8.42 -14.86 -10.94
N PHE A 112 8.00 -14.44 -9.75
CA PHE A 112 7.16 -13.25 -9.57
C PHE A 112 7.83 -11.99 -10.11
N SER A 113 9.13 -11.80 -9.84
CA SER A 113 9.87 -10.63 -10.33
C SER A 113 9.85 -10.55 -11.86
N LYS A 114 10.05 -11.68 -12.54
CA LYS A 114 9.97 -11.77 -14.01
C LYS A 114 8.54 -11.57 -14.52
N GLU A 115 7.56 -12.17 -13.86
CA GLU A 115 6.14 -12.08 -14.22
C GLU A 115 5.67 -10.63 -14.32
N VAL A 116 6.01 -9.80 -13.34
CA VAL A 116 5.52 -8.42 -13.27
C VAL A 116 6.55 -7.38 -13.75
N GLY A 117 7.75 -7.79 -14.10
CA GLY A 117 8.85 -6.87 -14.46
C GLY A 117 9.30 -6.03 -13.27
N LEU A 118 9.40 -6.66 -12.08
CA LEU A 118 9.75 -5.97 -10.83
C LEU A 118 11.20 -5.52 -10.82
N MET A 119 11.43 -4.26 -10.51
CA MET A 119 12.74 -3.71 -10.18
C MET A 119 12.94 -3.82 -8.66
N LYS A 120 13.95 -4.59 -8.23
CA LYS A 120 14.31 -4.69 -6.81
C LYS A 120 15.12 -3.46 -6.41
N ALA A 121 14.79 -2.84 -5.30
CA ALA A 121 15.51 -1.68 -4.78
C ALA A 121 15.57 -1.70 -3.25
N ASP A 122 16.48 -0.93 -2.67
CA ASP A 122 16.42 -0.55 -1.27
C ASP A 122 15.25 0.43 -1.02
N LEU A 123 14.93 0.65 0.25
CA LEU A 123 13.81 1.48 0.65
C LEU A 123 13.93 2.92 0.14
N ASP A 124 15.11 3.51 0.21
CA ASP A 124 15.35 4.91 -0.13
C ASP A 124 15.22 5.14 -1.64
N THR A 125 15.80 4.25 -2.44
CA THR A 125 15.68 4.25 -3.90
C THR A 125 14.21 4.05 -4.33
N LEU A 126 13.48 3.15 -3.67
CA LEU A 126 12.06 2.93 -3.94
C LEU A 126 11.26 4.22 -3.68
N LEU A 127 11.45 4.85 -2.51
CA LEU A 127 10.73 6.07 -2.13
C LEU A 127 11.03 7.23 -3.09
N ALA A 128 12.30 7.44 -3.44
CA ALA A 128 12.73 8.50 -4.35
C ALA A 128 12.20 8.34 -5.79
N SER A 129 12.04 7.10 -6.23
CA SER A 129 11.66 6.78 -7.62
C SER A 129 10.15 6.68 -7.85
N SER A 130 9.36 6.42 -6.81
CA SER A 130 7.95 6.07 -6.94
C SER A 130 7.04 7.29 -7.11
N ASP A 131 5.99 7.13 -7.93
CA ASP A 131 4.86 8.08 -8.02
C ASP A 131 3.74 7.67 -7.06
N TYR A 132 3.63 6.39 -6.79
CA TYR A 132 2.73 5.80 -5.79
C TYR A 132 3.53 4.83 -4.92
N VAL A 133 3.30 4.86 -3.62
CA VAL A 133 3.91 3.92 -2.65
C VAL A 133 2.80 3.21 -1.91
N SER A 134 2.87 1.88 -1.82
CA SER A 134 1.91 1.07 -1.06
C SER A 134 2.61 0.20 -0.02
N LEU A 135 2.11 0.24 1.21
CA LEU A 135 2.71 -0.44 2.37
C LEU A 135 1.95 -1.72 2.69
N HIS A 136 2.66 -2.84 2.73
CA HIS A 136 2.10 -4.18 3.00
C HIS A 136 2.93 -4.94 4.04
N VAL A 137 3.45 -4.23 5.02
CA VAL A 137 4.25 -4.78 6.11
C VAL A 137 3.45 -4.87 7.41
N PRO A 138 3.74 -5.83 8.31
CA PRO A 138 3.17 -5.85 9.65
C PRO A 138 3.73 -4.71 10.49
N LEU A 139 3.06 -4.35 11.59
CA LEU A 139 3.60 -3.44 12.58
C LEU A 139 4.47 -4.24 13.55
N LEU A 140 5.77 -4.01 13.48
CA LEU A 140 6.81 -4.57 14.33
C LEU A 140 7.70 -3.42 14.82
N ASP A 141 8.57 -3.66 15.79
CA ASP A 141 9.56 -2.65 16.22
C ASP A 141 10.42 -2.15 15.04
N SER A 142 10.76 -3.02 14.10
CA SER A 142 11.55 -2.70 12.91
C SER A 142 10.77 -1.94 11.82
N THR A 143 9.45 -1.97 11.85
CA THR A 143 8.59 -1.30 10.84
C THR A 143 7.80 -0.13 11.44
N LYS A 144 7.81 0.00 12.77
CA LYS A 144 7.20 1.16 13.44
C LYS A 144 7.92 2.43 12.98
N HIS A 145 7.13 3.40 12.48
CA HIS A 145 7.63 4.67 11.95
C HIS A 145 8.74 4.50 10.89
N MET A 146 8.72 3.38 10.14
CA MET A 146 9.68 3.18 9.06
C MET A 146 9.57 4.25 7.98
N ILE A 147 8.39 4.85 7.82
CA ILE A 147 8.16 6.03 6.98
C ILE A 147 8.07 7.24 7.90
N ASN A 148 9.21 7.78 8.24
CA ASN A 148 9.42 8.95 9.08
C ASN A 148 9.69 10.21 8.24
N ALA A 149 9.99 11.35 8.90
CA ALA A 149 10.28 12.62 8.22
C ALA A 149 11.44 12.54 7.22
N GLU A 150 12.49 11.76 7.52
CA GLU A 150 13.61 11.56 6.62
C GLU A 150 13.16 10.83 5.34
N LYS A 151 12.44 9.75 5.49
CA LYS A 151 11.92 8.94 4.38
C LYS A 151 10.90 9.69 3.53
N LEU A 152 10.02 10.47 4.16
CA LEU A 152 9.06 11.32 3.44
C LEU A 152 9.74 12.39 2.59
N ARG A 153 10.88 12.95 3.03
CA ARG A 153 11.65 13.92 2.23
C ARG A 153 12.26 13.33 0.96
N LEU A 154 12.49 12.01 0.89
CA LEU A 154 12.99 11.34 -0.30
C LEU A 154 11.92 11.23 -1.39
N MET A 155 10.65 11.24 -1.01
CA MET A 155 9.55 11.06 -1.95
C MET A 155 9.42 12.25 -2.90
N LYS A 156 8.93 11.98 -4.11
CA LYS A 156 8.56 13.05 -5.04
C LYS A 156 7.46 13.92 -4.41
N LYS A 157 7.49 15.23 -4.67
CA LYS A 157 6.44 16.15 -4.18
C LYS A 157 5.03 15.80 -4.69
N THR A 158 4.95 15.10 -5.79
CA THR A 158 3.70 14.63 -6.40
C THR A 158 3.37 13.17 -6.07
N ALA A 159 4.20 12.52 -5.23
CA ALA A 159 3.98 11.13 -4.88
C ALA A 159 2.75 10.96 -3.96
N HIS A 160 2.13 9.81 -4.09
CA HIS A 160 1.02 9.40 -3.23
C HIS A 160 1.43 8.19 -2.40
N ILE A 161 0.98 8.12 -1.16
CA ILE A 161 1.20 6.97 -0.28
C ILE A 161 -0.13 6.34 0.10
N VAL A 162 -0.20 5.02 0.03
CA VAL A 162 -1.36 4.22 0.44
C VAL A 162 -0.91 3.23 1.51
N ASN A 163 -1.52 3.30 2.67
CA ASN A 163 -1.22 2.38 3.76
C ASN A 163 -2.44 1.51 4.11
N PRO A 164 -2.65 0.38 3.45
CA PRO A 164 -3.70 -0.57 3.82
C PRO A 164 -3.23 -1.55 4.90
N SER A 165 -2.03 -1.39 5.44
CA SER A 165 -1.44 -2.33 6.39
C SER A 165 -1.80 -2.01 7.84
N ARG A 166 -1.00 -1.19 8.51
CA ARG A 166 -1.22 -0.81 9.92
C ARG A 166 -0.91 0.66 10.15
N GLY A 167 -1.68 1.31 11.02
CA GLY A 167 -1.26 2.58 11.62
C GLY A 167 0.09 2.44 12.30
N GLY A 168 0.81 3.51 12.53
CA GLY A 168 2.14 3.46 13.15
C GLY A 168 3.29 2.96 12.26
N VAL A 169 3.05 2.38 11.08
CA VAL A 169 4.10 2.12 10.07
C VAL A 169 4.58 3.45 9.47
N ILE A 170 3.66 4.39 9.29
CA ILE A 170 3.98 5.79 8.99
C ILE A 170 4.00 6.57 10.30
N ASP A 171 4.97 7.45 10.47
CA ASP A 171 4.94 8.47 11.51
C ASP A 171 3.92 9.54 11.11
N GLU A 172 2.75 9.53 11.76
CA GLU A 172 1.61 10.38 11.39
C GLU A 172 1.91 11.88 11.59
N GLU A 173 2.71 12.24 12.60
CA GLU A 173 3.11 13.64 12.84
C GLU A 173 4.05 14.10 11.70
N SER A 174 5.00 13.27 11.32
CA SER A 174 5.90 13.55 10.18
C SER A 174 5.12 13.66 8.87
N LEU A 175 4.13 12.79 8.65
CA LEU A 175 3.28 12.86 7.46
C LEU A 175 2.44 14.14 7.44
N TYR A 176 1.83 14.49 8.55
CA TYR A 176 1.06 15.74 8.68
C TYR A 176 1.91 16.98 8.36
N ASN A 177 3.15 17.01 8.86
CA ASN A 177 4.08 18.10 8.58
C ASN A 177 4.57 18.13 7.12
N ALA A 178 4.68 16.96 6.47
CA ALA A 178 5.05 16.87 5.06
C ALA A 178 3.92 17.28 4.09
N LEU A 179 2.66 17.24 4.54
CA LEU A 179 1.47 17.60 3.75
C LEU A 179 1.08 19.09 3.87
N LYS A 180 1.71 19.85 4.77
CA LYS A 180 1.57 21.31 4.89
C LYS A 180 2.44 22.04 3.89
#